data_26181598b35c024f93ce65ce74576a2e
#
_entry.id   26181598b35c024f93ce65ce74576a2e
#
_cell.length_a   1.000
_cell.length_b   1.000
_cell.length_c   1.000
_cell.angle_alpha   90.00
_cell.angle_beta   90.00
_cell.angle_gamma   90.00
#
_symmetry.space_group_name_H-M   'P 1'
#
loop_
_entity.id
_entity.type
_entity.pdbx_description
1 polymer ?
#
loop_
_entity_poly.entity_id
_entity_poly.type
_entity_poly.pdbx_seq_one_letter_code
_entity_poly.pdbx_strand_id
1 'polypeptide(L)' 'MSVRETGQRLRVRRTGWIQPGARVRHYDELDEDAQALLRELAGRPRTAPAIDGLEDGDVVKFTHYYQIRAR' A
#
# COMPACT_ATOMS: atom_id res chain seq x y z
N MET A 1 24.08 -9.70 2.50
CA MET A 1 23.59 -9.40 2.30
C MET A 1 22.60 -8.94 2.21
N SER A 2 22.36 -8.73 2.56
CA SER A 2 21.43 -8.36 2.44
C SER A 2 20.86 -7.78 1.65
N VAL A 3 20.72 -7.77 1.15
CA VAL A 3 20.30 -7.31 0.20
C VAL A 3 18.98 -7.43 -0.15
N ARG A 4 18.35 -8.13 0.12
CA ARG A 4 17.21 -8.33 -0.21
C ARG A 4 16.25 -7.44 -0.12
N GLU A 5 16.15 -6.89 0.73
CA GLU A 5 15.18 -6.01 0.94
C GLU A 5 15.15 -4.94 0.07
N THR A 6 16.12 -4.74 -0.56
CA THR A 6 16.25 -3.58 -1.35
C THR A 6 15.37 -3.54 -2.56
N GLY A 7 14.86 -4.65 -3.00
CA GLY A 7 14.12 -4.67 -4.23
C GLY A 7 12.66 -4.34 -4.13
N GLN A 8 12.12 -4.33 -2.95
CA GLN A 8 10.70 -4.16 -2.79
C GLN A 8 10.33 -2.69 -2.75
N ARG A 9 9.47 -2.29 -3.66
CA ARG A 9 8.92 -0.95 -3.64
C ARG A 9 7.42 -1.06 -3.77
N LEU A 10 6.71 -0.18 -3.10
CA LEU A 10 5.26 -0.21 -3.07
C LEU A 10 4.68 0.89 -3.92
N ARG A 11 3.56 0.56 -4.53
CA ARG A 11 2.80 1.46 -5.34
C ARG A 11 1.37 1.40 -4.84
N VAL A 12 0.67 2.51 -4.86
CA VAL A 12 -0.69 2.57 -4.36
C VAL A 12 -1.59 2.99 -5.51
N ARG A 13 -2.53 2.13 -5.87
CA ARG A 13 -3.43 2.39 -6.98
C ARG A 13 -4.86 2.46 -6.49
N ARG A 14 -5.60 3.45 -6.92
CA ARG A 14 -7.02 3.50 -6.66
C ARG A 14 -7.71 2.37 -7.39
N THR A 15 -8.61 1.68 -6.72
CA THR A 15 -9.30 0.57 -7.33
C THR A 15 -10.80 0.66 -7.02
N GLY A 16 -11.62 0.26 -7.97
CA GLY A 16 -13.05 0.17 -7.75
C GLY A 16 -13.51 -1.24 -7.48
N TRP A 17 -12.58 -2.19 -7.40
CA TRP A 17 -12.93 -3.59 -7.23
C TRP A 17 -11.96 -4.23 -6.27
N ILE A 18 -12.49 -5.00 -5.33
CA ILE A 18 -11.69 -5.68 -4.34
C ILE A 18 -11.67 -7.16 -4.68
N GLN A 19 -10.47 -7.68 -4.90
CA GLN A 19 -10.27 -9.06 -5.24
C GLN A 19 -10.71 -9.95 -4.09
N PRO A 20 -11.41 -11.05 -4.35
CA PRO A 20 -11.78 -11.97 -3.28
C PRO A 20 -10.53 -12.45 -2.53
N GLY A 21 -10.62 -12.47 -1.23
CA GLY A 21 -9.49 -12.88 -0.40
C GLY A 21 -8.50 -11.79 -0.10
N ALA A 22 -8.68 -10.61 -0.67
CA ALA A 22 -7.78 -9.51 -0.38
C ALA A 22 -7.96 -9.05 1.06
N ARG A 23 -6.86 -8.72 1.72
CA ARG A 23 -6.92 -8.20 3.07
C ARG A 23 -7.24 -6.71 3.00
N VAL A 24 -8.34 -6.32 3.63
CA VAL A 24 -8.75 -4.92 3.62
C VAL A 24 -8.35 -4.28 4.94
N ARG A 25 -7.59 -3.22 4.87
CA ARG A 25 -7.16 -2.47 6.03
C ARG A 25 -7.83 -1.11 6.00
N HIS A 26 -8.14 -0.59 7.15
CA HIS A 26 -8.71 0.75 7.23
C HIS A 26 -7.60 1.76 7.47
N TYR A 27 -7.68 2.89 6.82
CA TYR A 27 -6.66 3.93 6.92
C TYR A 27 -6.40 4.28 8.40
N ASP A 28 -7.47 4.36 9.19
CA ASP A 28 -7.34 4.74 10.59
C ASP A 28 -6.60 3.72 11.44
N GLU A 29 -6.48 2.48 10.95
CA GLU A 29 -5.77 1.44 11.67
C GLU A 29 -4.27 1.50 11.43
N LEU A 30 -3.83 2.22 10.44
CA LEU A 30 -2.43 2.27 10.06
C LEU A 30 -1.69 3.24 10.96
N ASP A 31 -0.41 2.99 11.18
CA ASP A 31 0.38 3.94 11.95
C ASP A 31 0.67 5.18 11.10
N GLU A 32 1.28 6.18 11.71
CA GLU A 32 1.48 7.45 11.05
C GLU A 32 2.32 7.36 9.80
N ASP A 33 3.34 6.52 9.84
CA ASP A 33 4.22 6.39 8.69
C ASP A 33 3.47 5.81 7.51
N ALA A 34 2.66 4.78 7.76
CA ALA A 34 1.89 4.17 6.69
C ALA A 34 0.83 5.12 6.16
N GLN A 35 0.20 5.87 7.04
CA GLN A 35 -0.80 6.85 6.62
C GLN A 35 -0.18 7.93 5.74
N ALA A 36 0.97 8.42 6.13
CA ALA A 36 1.65 9.45 5.36
C ALA A 36 2.04 8.93 3.98
N LEU A 37 2.56 7.71 3.95
CA LEU A 37 2.95 7.10 2.69
C LEU A 37 1.75 6.93 1.79
N LEU A 38 0.65 6.49 2.33
CA LEU A 38 -0.55 6.30 1.55
C LEU A 38 -1.03 7.61 0.92
N ARG A 39 -1.04 8.67 1.72
CA ARG A 39 -1.45 9.98 1.20
C ARG A 39 -0.54 10.44 0.08
N GLU A 40 0.74 10.13 0.21
CA GLU A 40 1.70 10.57 -0.78
C GLU A 40 1.60 9.78 -2.08
N LEU A 41 1.31 8.50 -1.99
CA LEU A 41 1.33 7.63 -3.15
C LEU A 41 -0.03 7.39 -3.78
N ALA A 42 -1.11 7.70 -3.07
CA ALA A 42 -2.44 7.35 -3.53
C ALA A 42 -2.75 7.97 -4.88
N GLY A 43 -3.02 7.12 -5.85
CA GLY A 43 -3.36 7.57 -7.18
C GLY A 43 -2.23 8.21 -7.97
N ARG A 44 -1.00 8.08 -7.51
CA ARG A 44 0.13 8.69 -8.19
C ARG A 44 1.06 7.62 -8.74
N PRO A 45 1.75 7.90 -9.86
CA PRO A 45 2.66 6.93 -10.44
C PRO A 45 4.02 6.94 -9.74
N ARG A 46 4.00 6.84 -8.42
CA ARG A 46 5.20 6.86 -7.60
C ARG A 46 5.30 5.59 -6.82
N THR A 47 6.49 5.25 -6.43
CA THR A 47 6.73 4.11 -5.55
C THR A 47 7.53 4.58 -4.35
N ALA A 48 7.51 3.77 -3.30
CA ALA A 48 8.28 4.04 -2.10
C ALA A 48 8.76 2.73 -1.53
N PRO A 49 9.75 2.77 -0.63
CA PRO A 49 10.21 1.54 -0.01
C PRO A 49 9.09 0.85 0.75
N ALA A 50 9.20 -0.44 0.87
CA ALA A 50 8.21 -1.22 1.62
C ALA A 50 8.13 -0.72 3.05
N ILE A 51 6.93 -0.81 3.61
CA ILE A 51 6.70 -0.36 4.97
C ILE A 51 5.95 -1.44 5.71
N ASP A 52 6.22 -1.57 6.98
CA ASP A 52 5.57 -2.59 7.80
C ASP A 52 4.07 -2.35 7.82
N GLY A 53 3.33 -3.43 7.79
CA GLY A 53 1.88 -3.35 7.87
C GLY A 53 1.18 -3.30 6.53
N LEU A 54 1.90 -3.08 5.44
CA LEU A 54 1.32 -3.07 4.10
C LEU A 54 2.06 -4.06 3.23
N GLU A 55 1.30 -4.91 2.56
CA GLU A 55 1.86 -5.96 1.71
C GLU A 55 1.21 -5.92 0.35
N ASP A 56 1.88 -6.55 -0.61
CA ASP A 56 1.34 -6.67 -1.95
C ASP A 56 -0.04 -7.31 -1.90
N GLY A 57 -0.99 -6.72 -2.56
CA GLY A 57 -2.34 -7.24 -2.60
C GLY A 57 -3.26 -6.68 -1.54
N ASP A 58 -2.73 -6.01 -0.53
CA ASP A 58 -3.59 -5.38 0.47
C ASP A 58 -4.43 -4.28 -0.16
N VAL A 59 -5.59 -4.06 0.41
CA VAL A 59 -6.45 -2.96 0.00
C VAL A 59 -6.66 -2.08 1.21
N VAL A 60 -6.52 -0.79 1.04
CA VAL A 60 -6.73 0.16 2.14
C VAL A 60 -7.96 0.99 1.82
N LYS A 61 -8.86 1.02 2.77
CA LYS A 61 -10.05 1.88 2.66
C LYS A 61 -9.74 3.22 3.32
N PHE A 62 -9.82 4.26 2.52
CA PHE A 62 -9.64 5.63 2.97
C PHE A 62 -10.89 6.37 2.52
N THR A 63 -10.78 7.37 1.65
CA THR A 63 -11.95 7.96 1.01
C THR A 63 -12.42 7.08 -0.12
N HIS A 64 -11.47 6.36 -0.71
CA HIS A 64 -11.72 5.37 -1.75
C HIS A 64 -10.95 4.12 -1.36
N TYR A 65 -11.03 3.11 -2.20
CA TYR A 65 -10.23 1.89 -1.99
C TYR A 65 -8.94 2.02 -2.79
N TYR A 66 -7.84 1.67 -2.14
CA TYR A 66 -6.53 1.74 -2.76
C TYR A 66 -5.84 0.41 -2.62
N GLN A 67 -5.29 -0.10 -3.71
CA GLN A 67 -4.62 -1.38 -3.72
C GLN A 67 -3.13 -1.18 -3.62
N ILE A 68 -2.49 -1.96 -2.77
CA ILE A 68 -1.04 -1.93 -2.59
C ILE A 68 -0.43 -2.94 -3.54
N ARG A 69 0.51 -2.50 -4.33
CA ARG A 69 1.20 -3.37 -5.26
C ARG A 69 2.69 -3.26 -5.02
N ALA A 70 3.35 -4.39 -4.91
CA ALA A 70 4.81 -4.43 -4.81
C ALA A 70 5.40 -4.63 -6.18
N ARG A 71 6.53 -4.04 -6.42
CA ARG A 71 7.19 -4.17 -7.70
C ARG A 71 8.18 -5.28 -7.72
#